data_30021fc70eeadb76592b099e6c18cc8c
#
_entry.id   30021fc70eeadb76592b099e6c18cc8c
#
_cell.length_a   1.000
_cell.length_b   1.000
_cell.length_c   1.000
_cell.angle_alpha   90.00
_cell.angle_beta   90.00
_cell.angle_gamma   90.00
#
_symmetry.space_group_name_H-M   'P 1'
#
loop_
_entity.id
_entity.type
_entity.pdbx_description
1 polymer ?
#
loop_
_entity_poly.entity_id
_entity_poly.type
_entity_poly.pdbx_seq_one_letter_code
_entity_poly.pdbx_strand_id
1 'polypeptide(L)'
;MAVKSSQRRDLVLLGVGIPVVLAVFLVFIIWVFPPLFERFWSLMAVIFNDHWLVTSSFLQHGFTAGVLIGFTAPVVGAYLVNRQMALIGEALAHSAFGGVAIGLFIGASVPALDYPLLWALIIAALASLAIQYIAVKTDGYADVPIAIMLTGGFAVGIAVISYGVVFSATVESYLFGDILFVPFENVQLMVGLTLLVGLLVGLTHKQLKFITFDREAARLARINVWWYDTLLIVLTALVVVAAMQILGAILVAGMLVIPVAAAMQVTSSFNGSIMASVLFGQVSVIVGIVSSYYAGIATGPMIILVAISIYLMSLILRKYL
;
A
#
# COMPACT_ATOMS: atom_id res chain seq x y z
N MET A 1 10.89 -20.08 -36.23
CA MET A 1 11.74 -20.68 -35.16
C MET A 1 12.06 -19.70 -34.01
N ALA A 2 12.35 -18.44 -34.28
CA ALA A 2 12.70 -17.44 -33.24
C ALA A 2 11.60 -17.12 -32.18
N VAL A 3 10.32 -17.14 -32.56
CA VAL A 3 9.19 -16.88 -31.65
C VAL A 3 9.01 -17.97 -30.59
N LYS A 4 9.29 -19.24 -30.93
CA LYS A 4 9.21 -20.37 -30.00
C LYS A 4 10.33 -20.38 -28.96
N SER A 5 11.49 -19.78 -29.27
CA SER A 5 12.62 -19.66 -28.33
C SER A 5 12.44 -18.56 -27.31
N SER A 6 11.75 -17.47 -27.66
CA SER A 6 11.37 -16.39 -26.75
C SER A 6 10.36 -16.89 -25.70
N GLN A 7 9.30 -17.55 -26.13
CA GLN A 7 8.30 -18.12 -25.19
C GLN A 7 8.87 -19.17 -24.23
N ARG A 8 9.86 -19.97 -24.67
CA ARG A 8 10.53 -20.92 -23.78
C ARG A 8 11.44 -20.22 -22.73
N ARG A 9 12.10 -19.13 -23.11
CA ARG A 9 12.88 -18.32 -22.15
C ARG A 9 11.98 -17.68 -21.10
N ASP A 10 10.84 -17.15 -21.51
CA ASP A 10 9.89 -16.51 -20.62
C ASP A 10 9.24 -17.52 -19.65
N LEU A 11 8.95 -18.74 -20.12
CA LEU A 11 8.47 -19.85 -19.27
C LEU A 11 9.52 -20.35 -18.28
N VAL A 12 10.79 -20.40 -18.64
CA VAL A 12 11.88 -20.81 -17.75
C VAL A 12 12.18 -19.70 -16.73
N LEU A 13 12.13 -18.44 -17.13
CA LEU A 13 12.26 -17.29 -16.22
C LEU A 13 11.09 -17.21 -15.22
N LEU A 14 9.87 -17.51 -15.65
CA LEU A 14 8.70 -17.60 -14.77
C LEU A 14 8.73 -18.84 -13.86
N GLY A 15 9.16 -19.99 -14.38
CA GLY A 15 9.15 -21.25 -13.63
C GLY A 15 10.27 -21.41 -12.60
N VAL A 16 11.44 -20.82 -12.84
CA VAL A 16 12.60 -20.94 -11.95
C VAL A 16 12.98 -19.60 -11.31
N GLY A 17 12.83 -18.50 -12.05
CA GLY A 17 13.21 -17.16 -11.56
C GLY A 17 12.33 -16.68 -10.41
N ILE A 18 11.03 -16.84 -10.50
CA ILE A 18 10.08 -16.39 -9.45
C ILE A 18 10.30 -17.15 -8.13
N PRO A 19 10.35 -18.50 -8.10
CA PRO A 19 10.64 -19.23 -6.86
C PRO A 19 11.99 -18.88 -6.23
N VAL A 20 13.03 -18.68 -7.05
CA VAL A 20 14.35 -18.28 -6.56
C VAL A 20 14.31 -16.88 -5.95
N VAL A 21 13.67 -15.92 -6.61
CA VAL A 21 13.51 -14.57 -6.08
C VAL A 21 12.70 -14.60 -4.77
N LEU A 22 11.60 -15.35 -4.73
CA LEU A 22 10.81 -15.52 -3.50
C LEU A 22 11.62 -16.19 -2.39
N ALA A 23 12.40 -17.20 -2.68
CA ALA A 23 13.24 -17.86 -1.69
C ALA A 23 14.31 -16.91 -1.13
N VAL A 24 14.97 -16.12 -1.98
CA VAL A 24 15.94 -15.09 -1.55
C VAL A 24 15.26 -14.04 -0.68
N PHE A 25 14.04 -13.60 -1.05
CA PHE A 25 13.25 -12.68 -0.24
C PHE A 25 12.91 -13.24 1.14
N LEU A 26 12.44 -14.49 1.19
CA LEU A 26 12.12 -15.16 2.46
C LEU A 26 13.36 -15.28 3.35
N VAL A 27 14.48 -15.70 2.79
CA VAL A 27 15.76 -15.78 3.52
C VAL A 27 16.15 -14.39 4.05
N PHE A 28 16.05 -13.34 3.24
CA PHE A 28 16.34 -11.97 3.67
C PHE A 28 15.44 -11.55 4.84
N ILE A 29 14.13 -11.74 4.73
CA ILE A 29 13.16 -11.32 5.75
C ILE A 29 13.34 -12.07 7.06
N ILE A 30 13.62 -13.38 7.00
CA ILE A 30 13.69 -14.23 8.19
C ILE A 30 15.06 -14.15 8.86
N TRP A 31 16.15 -14.10 8.09
CA TRP A 31 17.50 -14.26 8.62
C TRP A 31 18.36 -12.99 8.58
N VAL A 32 18.16 -12.12 7.61
CA VAL A 32 19.02 -10.94 7.42
C VAL A 32 18.39 -9.69 8.04
N PHE A 33 17.10 -9.52 7.89
CA PHE A 33 16.41 -8.32 8.38
C PHE A 33 16.41 -8.19 9.91
N PRO A 34 16.11 -9.22 10.74
CA PRO A 34 16.08 -9.05 12.19
C PRO A 34 17.38 -8.55 12.81
N PRO A 35 18.56 -9.12 12.54
CA PRO A 35 19.79 -8.60 13.09
C PRO A 35 20.17 -7.21 12.56
N LEU A 36 19.76 -6.86 11.32
CA LEU A 36 19.97 -5.51 10.80
C LEU A 36 19.06 -4.50 11.51
N PHE A 37 17.82 -4.86 11.78
CA PHE A 37 16.87 -4.05 12.52
C PHE A 37 17.38 -3.73 13.93
N GLU A 38 17.81 -4.75 14.70
CA GLU A 38 18.37 -4.57 16.03
C GLU A 38 19.63 -3.68 16.03
N ARG A 39 20.55 -3.90 15.08
CA ARG A 39 21.74 -3.07 14.93
C ARG A 39 21.41 -1.62 14.58
N PHE A 40 20.47 -1.40 13.67
CA PHE A 40 20.04 -0.05 13.31
C PHE A 40 19.49 0.70 14.53
N TRP A 41 18.58 0.09 15.28
CA TRP A 41 17.99 0.74 16.43
C TRP A 41 18.97 0.90 17.61
N SER A 42 19.90 -0.04 17.79
CA SER A 42 20.98 0.12 18.78
C SER A 42 21.91 1.30 18.45
N LEU A 43 22.23 1.51 17.18
CA LEU A 43 22.99 2.69 16.74
C LEU A 43 22.19 3.99 16.96
N MET A 44 20.89 3.96 16.65
CA MET A 44 20.03 5.12 16.90
C MET A 44 19.94 5.45 18.39
N ALA A 45 19.86 4.43 19.27
CA ALA A 45 19.87 4.65 20.72
C ALA A 45 21.13 5.38 21.20
N VAL A 46 22.30 4.99 20.68
CA VAL A 46 23.57 5.67 20.98
C VAL A 46 23.57 7.12 20.46
N ILE A 47 23.08 7.35 19.24
CA ILE A 47 23.06 8.69 18.62
C ILE A 47 22.12 9.64 19.37
N PHE A 48 20.93 9.15 19.75
CA PHE A 48 19.89 9.93 20.41
C PHE A 48 19.93 9.83 21.95
N ASN A 49 21.05 9.36 22.51
CA ASN A 49 21.31 9.30 23.94
C ASN A 49 20.20 8.59 24.72
N ASP A 50 19.84 7.38 24.26
CA ASP A 50 18.80 6.52 24.83
C ASP A 50 17.43 7.21 24.99
N HIS A 51 17.11 8.14 24.08
CA HIS A 51 15.81 8.78 24.08
C HIS A 51 14.68 7.73 23.98
N TRP A 52 13.64 7.85 24.79
CA TRP A 52 12.55 6.89 24.92
C TRP A 52 11.91 6.50 23.57
N LEU A 53 11.88 7.40 22.58
CA LEU A 53 11.42 7.15 21.19
C LEU A 53 12.24 6.04 20.50
N VAL A 54 13.50 5.89 20.89
CA VAL A 54 14.43 4.96 20.23
C VAL A 54 14.59 3.68 21.04
N THR A 55 14.31 3.71 22.35
CA THR A 55 14.46 2.55 23.24
C THR A 55 13.18 1.69 23.33
N SER A 56 12.02 2.25 23.01
CA SER A 56 10.75 1.53 23.09
C SER A 56 10.52 0.63 21.87
N SER A 57 10.54 -0.69 22.04
CA SER A 57 10.35 -1.65 20.95
C SER A 57 9.07 -1.42 20.14
N PHE A 58 7.98 -1.06 20.80
CA PHE A 58 6.72 -0.76 20.11
C PHE A 58 6.84 0.41 19.14
N LEU A 59 7.50 1.49 19.57
CA LEU A 59 7.72 2.67 18.72
C LEU A 59 8.68 2.38 17.57
N GLN A 60 9.69 1.56 17.80
CA GLN A 60 10.60 1.10 16.73
C GLN A 60 9.83 0.36 15.63
N HIS A 61 8.93 -0.55 16.02
CA HIS A 61 8.12 -1.32 15.08
C HIS A 61 7.17 -0.42 14.29
N GLY A 62 6.39 0.40 15.00
CA GLY A 62 5.44 1.32 14.39
C GLY A 62 6.10 2.35 13.49
N PHE A 63 7.21 2.93 13.92
CA PHE A 63 7.99 3.89 13.13
C PHE A 63 8.53 3.24 11.85
N THR A 64 9.14 2.04 11.96
CA THR A 64 9.67 1.32 10.80
C THR A 64 8.56 0.96 9.82
N ALA A 65 7.45 0.43 10.31
CA ALA A 65 6.29 0.12 9.48
C ALA A 65 5.72 1.38 8.78
N GLY A 66 5.61 2.48 9.51
CA GLY A 66 5.18 3.77 8.96
C GLY A 66 6.09 4.27 7.84
N VAL A 67 7.42 4.21 8.06
CA VAL A 67 8.43 4.59 7.05
C VAL A 67 8.31 3.72 5.79
N LEU A 68 8.11 2.40 5.94
CA LEU A 68 7.94 1.49 4.81
C LEU A 68 6.66 1.81 4.01
N ILE A 69 5.56 2.13 4.69
CA ILE A 69 4.31 2.54 4.03
C ILE A 69 4.47 3.91 3.39
N GLY A 70 5.12 4.88 4.09
CA GLY A 70 5.43 6.20 3.56
C GLY A 70 6.32 6.17 2.32
N PHE A 71 6.96 5.04 2.02
CA PHE A 71 7.68 4.78 0.79
C PHE A 71 6.77 4.08 -0.26
N THR A 72 6.17 2.96 0.11
CA THR A 72 5.44 2.11 -0.85
C THR A 72 4.14 2.73 -1.36
N ALA A 73 3.37 3.37 -0.48
CA ALA A 73 2.09 3.95 -0.86
C ALA A 73 2.26 5.08 -1.87
N PRO A 74 3.14 6.10 -1.71
CA PRO A 74 3.35 7.12 -2.71
C PRO A 74 3.94 6.61 -4.03
N VAL A 75 4.79 5.58 -4.00
CA VAL A 75 5.34 4.98 -5.23
C VAL A 75 4.24 4.41 -6.12
N VAL A 76 3.34 3.62 -5.55
CA VAL A 76 2.19 3.06 -6.29
C VAL A 76 1.17 4.15 -6.61
N GLY A 77 0.90 5.02 -5.65
CA GLY A 77 -0.02 6.16 -5.78
C GLY A 77 0.33 7.09 -6.92
N ALA A 78 1.62 7.32 -7.22
CA ALA A 78 2.05 8.16 -8.33
C ALA A 78 1.50 7.68 -9.69
N TYR A 79 1.42 6.38 -9.92
CA TYR A 79 0.80 5.84 -11.14
C TYR A 79 -0.72 5.98 -11.10
N LEU A 80 -1.35 5.74 -9.95
CA LEU A 80 -2.81 5.78 -9.80
C LEU A 80 -3.34 7.20 -9.99
N VAL A 81 -2.74 8.18 -9.33
CA VAL A 81 -3.16 9.59 -9.41
C VAL A 81 -3.01 10.12 -10.84
N ASN A 82 -1.87 9.84 -11.51
CA ASN A 82 -1.67 10.24 -12.90
C ASN A 82 -2.62 9.55 -13.89
N ARG A 83 -3.19 8.40 -13.53
CA ARG A 83 -4.22 7.69 -14.31
C ARG A 83 -5.64 8.09 -13.95
N GLN A 84 -5.83 9.09 -13.08
CA GLN A 84 -7.15 9.53 -12.56
C GLN A 84 -7.88 8.42 -11.79
N MET A 85 -7.15 7.50 -11.17
CA MET A 85 -7.67 6.39 -10.37
C MET A 85 -7.41 6.61 -8.88
N ALA A 86 -7.47 7.85 -8.39
CA ALA A 86 -7.13 8.19 -7.01
C ALA A 86 -8.00 7.44 -5.97
N LEU A 87 -9.27 7.22 -6.27
CA LEU A 87 -10.22 6.56 -5.35
C LEU A 87 -10.08 5.03 -5.30
N ILE A 88 -9.26 4.42 -6.15
CA ILE A 88 -9.13 2.95 -6.17
C ILE A 88 -8.54 2.41 -4.86
N GLY A 89 -7.62 3.17 -4.24
CA GLY A 89 -7.05 2.80 -2.95
C GLY A 89 -8.10 2.70 -1.85
N GLU A 90 -9.05 3.63 -1.83
CA GLU A 90 -10.17 3.64 -0.88
C GLU A 90 -11.15 2.50 -1.16
N ALA A 91 -11.51 2.25 -2.42
CA ALA A 91 -12.36 1.13 -2.79
C ALA A 91 -11.77 -0.23 -2.38
N LEU A 92 -10.45 -0.39 -2.57
CA LEU A 92 -9.75 -1.60 -2.16
C LEU A 92 -9.62 -1.72 -0.63
N ALA A 93 -9.45 -0.61 0.10
CA ALA A 93 -9.43 -0.60 1.55
C ALA A 93 -10.79 -1.01 2.15
N HIS A 94 -11.88 -0.49 1.59
CA HIS A 94 -13.23 -0.89 2.01
C HIS A 94 -13.55 -2.35 1.65
N SER A 95 -13.09 -2.82 0.50
CA SER A 95 -13.23 -4.24 0.12
C SER A 95 -12.39 -5.15 1.02
N ALA A 96 -11.17 -4.73 1.36
CA ALA A 96 -10.31 -5.44 2.31
C ALA A 96 -10.93 -5.50 3.71
N PHE A 97 -11.54 -4.40 4.17
CA PHE A 97 -12.30 -4.37 5.41
C PHE A 97 -13.46 -5.39 5.40
N GLY A 98 -14.22 -5.47 4.31
CA GLY A 98 -15.22 -6.54 4.12
C GLY A 98 -14.60 -7.93 4.21
N GLY A 99 -13.42 -8.11 3.64
CA GLY A 99 -12.65 -9.35 3.71
C GLY A 99 -12.19 -9.70 5.14
N VAL A 100 -11.73 -8.72 5.93
CA VAL A 100 -11.42 -8.91 7.36
C VAL A 100 -12.66 -9.38 8.12
N ALA A 101 -13.80 -8.71 7.93
CA ALA A 101 -15.04 -9.06 8.59
C ALA A 101 -15.47 -10.51 8.27
N ILE A 102 -15.39 -10.91 7.00
CA ILE A 102 -15.64 -12.30 6.55
C ILE A 102 -14.64 -13.25 7.20
N GLY A 103 -13.35 -12.90 7.25
CA GLY A 103 -12.31 -13.72 7.84
C GLY A 103 -12.53 -13.97 9.32
N LEU A 104 -12.87 -12.94 10.09
CA LEU A 104 -13.22 -13.05 11.50
C LEU A 104 -14.49 -13.90 11.72
N PHE A 105 -15.50 -13.74 10.86
CA PHE A 105 -16.71 -14.54 10.91
C PHE A 105 -16.45 -16.03 10.64
N ILE A 106 -15.64 -16.35 9.64
CA ILE A 106 -15.25 -17.72 9.32
C ILE A 106 -14.37 -18.29 10.43
N GLY A 107 -13.39 -17.52 10.92
CA GLY A 107 -12.49 -17.92 12.01
C GLY A 107 -13.23 -18.27 13.30
N ALA A 108 -14.29 -17.54 13.64
CA ALA A 108 -15.15 -17.82 14.78
C ALA A 108 -15.86 -19.18 14.65
N SER A 109 -16.17 -19.60 13.42
CA SER A 109 -16.85 -20.89 13.14
C SER A 109 -15.86 -22.03 12.89
N VAL A 110 -14.72 -21.74 12.27
CA VAL A 110 -13.69 -22.71 11.88
C VAL A 110 -12.31 -22.16 12.26
N PRO A 111 -11.79 -22.49 13.47
CA PRO A 111 -10.51 -21.94 13.97
C PRO A 111 -9.29 -22.19 13.05
N ALA A 112 -9.32 -23.25 12.23
CA ALA A 112 -8.29 -23.53 11.25
C ALA A 112 -8.20 -22.50 10.12
N LEU A 113 -9.22 -21.66 9.93
CA LEU A 113 -9.31 -20.61 8.89
C LEU A 113 -9.28 -19.20 9.49
N ASP A 114 -8.85 -19.05 10.74
CA ASP A 114 -8.72 -17.75 11.44
C ASP A 114 -7.49 -16.97 10.95
N TYR A 115 -7.56 -16.52 9.71
CA TYR A 115 -6.55 -15.64 9.07
C TYR A 115 -7.22 -14.42 8.43
N PRO A 116 -7.65 -13.42 9.21
CA PRO A 116 -8.43 -12.27 8.69
C PRO A 116 -7.73 -11.51 7.56
N LEU A 117 -6.40 -11.33 7.65
CA LEU A 117 -5.62 -10.66 6.60
C LEU A 117 -5.55 -11.44 5.29
N LEU A 118 -5.53 -12.78 5.34
CA LEU A 118 -5.58 -13.61 4.15
C LEU A 118 -6.92 -13.42 3.42
N TRP A 119 -8.02 -13.40 4.16
CA TRP A 119 -9.34 -13.12 3.61
C TRP A 119 -9.46 -11.71 3.06
N ALA A 120 -8.89 -10.72 3.78
CA ALA A 120 -8.81 -9.35 3.28
C ALA A 120 -8.07 -9.29 1.94
N LEU A 121 -6.94 -9.98 1.80
CA LEU A 121 -6.16 -10.03 0.58
C LEU A 121 -6.93 -10.69 -0.58
N ILE A 122 -7.59 -11.82 -0.31
CA ILE A 122 -8.40 -12.52 -1.32
C ILE A 122 -9.54 -11.62 -1.81
N ILE A 123 -10.28 -11.01 -0.90
CA ILE A 123 -11.43 -10.16 -1.25
C ILE A 123 -10.95 -8.87 -1.95
N ALA A 124 -9.87 -8.22 -1.49
CA ALA A 124 -9.30 -7.05 -2.17
C ALA A 124 -8.77 -7.41 -3.57
N ALA A 125 -8.14 -8.58 -3.75
CA ALA A 125 -7.69 -9.05 -5.06
C ALA A 125 -8.88 -9.33 -5.99
N LEU A 126 -9.95 -9.96 -5.50
CA LEU A 126 -11.17 -10.17 -6.28
C LEU A 126 -11.85 -8.85 -6.64
N ALA A 127 -11.93 -7.89 -5.69
CA ALA A 127 -12.46 -6.56 -5.94
C ALA A 127 -11.62 -5.81 -7.00
N SER A 128 -10.28 -5.93 -6.93
CA SER A 128 -9.39 -5.33 -7.91
C SER A 128 -9.64 -5.86 -9.34
N LEU A 129 -9.81 -7.18 -9.48
CA LEU A 129 -10.14 -7.80 -10.75
C LEU A 129 -11.54 -7.43 -11.23
N ALA A 130 -12.50 -7.32 -10.31
CA ALA A 130 -13.87 -6.89 -10.62
C ALA A 130 -13.91 -5.43 -11.11
N ILE A 131 -13.19 -4.52 -10.44
CA ILE A 131 -13.06 -3.12 -10.89
C ILE A 131 -12.54 -3.08 -12.32
N GLN A 132 -11.45 -3.81 -12.60
CA GLN A 132 -10.86 -3.82 -13.94
C GLN A 132 -11.80 -4.44 -14.98
N TYR A 133 -12.46 -5.56 -14.65
CA TYR A 133 -13.38 -6.23 -15.56
C TYR A 133 -14.58 -5.33 -15.92
N ILE A 134 -15.17 -4.66 -14.92
CA ILE A 134 -16.30 -3.76 -15.13
C ILE A 134 -15.84 -2.52 -15.92
N ALA A 135 -14.70 -1.93 -15.57
CA ALA A 135 -14.16 -0.76 -16.28
C ALA A 135 -13.92 -1.01 -17.77
N VAL A 136 -13.49 -2.21 -18.15
CA VAL A 136 -13.34 -2.61 -19.56
C VAL A 136 -14.70 -2.71 -20.27
N LYS A 137 -15.76 -3.14 -19.57
CA LYS A 137 -17.11 -3.32 -20.15
C LYS A 137 -17.94 -2.04 -20.19
N THR A 138 -17.62 -1.02 -19.38
CA THR A 138 -18.35 0.25 -19.26
C THR A 138 -17.75 1.38 -20.11
N ASP A 139 -17.00 1.03 -21.18
CA ASP A 139 -16.42 1.98 -22.14
C ASP A 139 -15.70 3.20 -21.52
N GLY A 140 -14.97 2.97 -20.43
CA GLY A 140 -14.02 3.95 -19.88
C GLY A 140 -14.51 4.77 -18.68
N TYR A 141 -15.68 4.54 -18.14
CA TYR A 141 -16.09 5.15 -16.86
C TYR A 141 -15.46 4.38 -15.69
N ALA A 142 -14.18 4.66 -15.39
CA ALA A 142 -13.46 3.97 -14.31
C ALA A 142 -14.04 4.26 -12.91
N ASP A 143 -14.69 5.40 -12.73
CA ASP A 143 -15.21 5.83 -11.43
C ASP A 143 -16.40 4.99 -10.95
N VAL A 144 -17.23 4.49 -11.89
CA VAL A 144 -18.43 3.69 -11.55
C VAL A 144 -18.08 2.38 -10.87
N PRO A 145 -17.22 1.50 -11.42
CA PRO A 145 -16.83 0.27 -10.74
C PRO A 145 -16.07 0.52 -9.43
N ILE A 146 -15.30 1.61 -9.35
CA ILE A 146 -14.62 2.01 -8.11
C ILE A 146 -15.66 2.35 -7.03
N ALA A 147 -16.69 3.17 -7.35
CA ALA A 147 -17.75 3.52 -6.42
C ALA A 147 -18.59 2.32 -5.97
N ILE A 148 -18.87 1.37 -6.89
CA ILE A 148 -19.59 0.13 -6.56
C ILE A 148 -18.80 -0.72 -5.57
N MET A 149 -17.49 -0.91 -5.80
CA MET A 149 -16.64 -1.70 -4.91
C MET A 149 -16.40 -1.01 -3.56
N LEU A 150 -16.30 0.32 -3.55
CA LEU A 150 -16.18 1.12 -2.34
C LEU A 150 -17.39 0.92 -1.42
N THR A 151 -18.58 1.17 -1.96
CA THR A 151 -19.83 1.05 -1.18
C THR A 151 -20.17 -0.41 -0.89
N GLY A 152 -20.01 -1.31 -1.86
CA GLY A 152 -20.29 -2.73 -1.73
C GLY A 152 -19.38 -3.44 -0.72
N GLY A 153 -18.07 -3.17 -0.78
CA GLY A 153 -17.10 -3.74 0.15
C GLY A 153 -17.39 -3.33 1.59
N PHE A 154 -17.68 -2.06 1.81
CA PHE A 154 -18.05 -1.55 3.13
C PHE A 154 -19.39 -2.13 3.62
N ALA A 155 -20.41 -2.18 2.74
CA ALA A 155 -21.72 -2.74 3.08
C ALA A 155 -21.63 -4.23 3.49
N VAL A 156 -20.83 -5.03 2.78
CA VAL A 156 -20.58 -6.42 3.14
C VAL A 156 -19.91 -6.50 4.52
N GLY A 157 -18.89 -5.69 4.79
CA GLY A 157 -18.21 -5.66 6.09
C GLY A 157 -19.18 -5.35 7.22
N ILE A 158 -19.97 -4.28 7.10
CA ILE A 158 -20.96 -3.89 8.13
C ILE A 158 -22.06 -4.95 8.29
N ALA A 159 -22.53 -5.56 7.20
CA ALA A 159 -23.54 -6.61 7.26
C ALA A 159 -23.06 -7.83 8.07
N VAL A 160 -21.80 -8.27 7.83
CA VAL A 160 -21.19 -9.37 8.57
C VAL A 160 -21.03 -9.04 10.06
N ILE A 161 -20.55 -7.82 10.37
CA ILE A 161 -20.41 -7.37 11.77
C ILE A 161 -21.76 -7.29 12.46
N SER A 162 -22.79 -6.77 11.79
CA SER A 162 -24.13 -6.63 12.33
C SER A 162 -24.81 -7.98 12.64
N TYR A 163 -24.35 -9.07 12.03
CA TYR A 163 -24.82 -10.43 12.33
C TYR A 163 -24.36 -10.94 13.70
N GLY A 164 -23.55 -10.17 14.44
CA GLY A 164 -23.34 -10.33 15.89
C GLY A 164 -22.26 -11.30 16.31
N VAL A 165 -21.40 -11.77 15.40
CA VAL A 165 -20.34 -12.76 15.71
C VAL A 165 -18.97 -12.09 15.90
N VAL A 166 -18.81 -10.82 15.50
CA VAL A 166 -17.49 -10.15 15.46
C VAL A 166 -17.42 -9.03 16.50
N PHE A 167 -16.38 -9.08 17.35
CA PHE A 167 -16.13 -8.04 18.35
C PHE A 167 -15.82 -6.68 17.70
N SER A 168 -16.57 -5.65 18.07
CA SER A 168 -16.41 -4.27 17.54
C SER A 168 -15.00 -3.71 17.71
N ALA A 169 -14.34 -3.99 18.82
CA ALA A 169 -12.98 -3.50 19.11
C ALA A 169 -11.93 -4.02 18.11
N THR A 170 -12.04 -5.28 17.68
CA THR A 170 -11.13 -5.85 16.69
C THR A 170 -11.33 -5.20 15.32
N VAL A 171 -12.57 -4.87 14.99
CA VAL A 171 -12.92 -4.22 13.72
C VAL A 171 -12.46 -2.76 13.70
N GLU A 172 -12.57 -2.05 14.83
CA GLU A 172 -12.08 -0.68 14.97
C GLU A 172 -10.57 -0.57 14.69
N SER A 173 -9.77 -1.53 15.15
CA SER A 173 -8.32 -1.52 14.92
C SER A 173 -7.97 -1.61 13.42
N TYR A 174 -8.75 -2.32 12.62
CA TYR A 174 -8.54 -2.37 11.17
C TYR A 174 -9.01 -1.10 10.42
N LEU A 175 -9.99 -0.36 10.98
CA LEU A 175 -10.45 0.90 10.38
C LEU A 175 -9.52 2.07 10.69
N PHE A 176 -9.10 2.19 11.95
CA PHE A 176 -8.34 3.35 12.43
C PHE A 176 -6.84 3.07 12.55
N GLY A 177 -6.45 1.79 12.53
CA GLY A 177 -5.06 1.35 12.70
C GLY A 177 -4.58 1.46 14.15
N ASP A 178 -3.50 0.75 14.44
CA ASP A 178 -2.81 0.84 15.72
C ASP A 178 -1.29 0.77 15.50
N ILE A 179 -0.73 1.91 15.06
CA ILE A 179 0.69 2.01 14.73
C ILE A 179 1.60 1.84 15.98
N LEU A 180 1.06 2.03 17.18
CA LEU A 180 1.85 1.90 18.41
C LEU A 180 2.02 0.43 18.83
N PHE A 181 1.12 -0.46 18.44
CA PHE A 181 1.14 -1.87 18.84
C PHE A 181 1.37 -2.82 17.65
N VAL A 182 2.32 -2.46 16.78
CA VAL A 182 2.67 -3.29 15.62
C VAL A 182 3.57 -4.45 16.05
N PRO A 183 3.15 -5.72 15.89
CA PRO A 183 4.01 -6.88 16.12
C PRO A 183 5.20 -6.88 15.14
N PHE A 184 6.33 -7.43 15.59
CA PHE A 184 7.54 -7.52 14.73
C PHE A 184 7.29 -8.31 13.44
N GLU A 185 6.47 -9.35 13.50
CA GLU A 185 6.06 -10.14 12.33
C GLU A 185 5.41 -9.27 11.24
N ASN A 186 4.59 -8.30 11.62
CA ASN A 186 3.98 -7.37 10.68
C ASN A 186 5.00 -6.42 10.05
N VAL A 187 6.03 -6.00 10.81
CA VAL A 187 7.15 -5.22 10.25
C VAL A 187 7.90 -6.05 9.20
N GLN A 188 8.17 -7.33 9.49
CA GLN A 188 8.81 -8.24 8.53
C GLN A 188 7.97 -8.41 7.25
N LEU A 189 6.65 -8.60 7.38
CA LEU A 189 5.74 -8.66 6.23
C LEU A 189 5.78 -7.36 5.41
N MET A 190 5.80 -6.20 6.08
CA MET A 190 5.90 -4.90 5.41
C MET A 190 7.22 -4.71 4.68
N VAL A 191 8.34 -5.16 5.24
CA VAL A 191 9.64 -5.16 4.54
C VAL A 191 9.56 -6.01 3.27
N GLY A 192 9.03 -7.23 3.40
CA GLY A 192 8.86 -8.12 2.25
C GLY A 192 8.00 -7.50 1.15
N LEU A 193 6.87 -6.91 1.54
CA LEU A 193 6.00 -6.22 0.61
C LEU A 193 6.66 -5.00 -0.04
N THR A 194 7.36 -4.18 0.74
CA THR A 194 8.09 -3.00 0.24
C THR A 194 9.11 -3.40 -0.82
N LEU A 195 9.88 -4.45 -0.55
CA LEU A 195 10.85 -4.98 -1.49
C LEU A 195 10.16 -5.55 -2.74
N LEU A 196 9.07 -6.30 -2.58
CA LEU A 196 8.30 -6.87 -3.69
C LEU A 196 7.74 -5.77 -4.59
N VAL A 197 7.07 -4.77 -4.00
CA VAL A 197 6.51 -3.62 -4.73
C VAL A 197 7.62 -2.84 -5.41
N GLY A 198 8.70 -2.52 -4.69
CA GLY A 198 9.85 -1.79 -5.23
C GLY A 198 10.50 -2.52 -6.41
N LEU A 199 10.66 -3.85 -6.31
CA LEU A 199 11.19 -4.69 -7.39
C LEU A 199 10.25 -4.70 -8.60
N LEU A 200 8.97 -5.00 -8.39
CA LEU A 200 8.00 -5.12 -9.50
C LEU A 200 7.77 -3.77 -10.18
N VAL A 201 7.60 -2.70 -9.42
CA VAL A 201 7.47 -1.35 -9.98
C VAL A 201 8.76 -0.93 -10.67
N GLY A 202 9.94 -1.21 -10.09
CA GLY A 202 11.23 -0.89 -10.70
C GLY A 202 11.44 -1.60 -12.04
N LEU A 203 11.15 -2.90 -12.11
CA LEU A 203 11.28 -3.70 -13.33
C LEU A 203 10.29 -3.27 -14.42
N THR A 204 9.09 -2.85 -14.03
CA THR A 204 7.99 -2.48 -14.94
C THR A 204 7.82 -0.97 -15.11
N HIS A 205 8.71 -0.16 -14.52
CA HIS A 205 8.62 1.32 -14.50
C HIS A 205 8.44 1.92 -15.89
N LYS A 206 9.21 1.46 -16.89
CA LYS A 206 9.16 1.99 -18.26
C LYS A 206 7.80 1.74 -18.91
N GLN A 207 7.28 0.52 -18.78
CA GLN A 207 6.00 0.11 -19.34
C GLN A 207 4.83 0.80 -18.60
N LEU A 208 4.85 0.79 -17.27
CA LEU A 208 3.84 1.47 -16.46
C LEU A 208 3.78 2.97 -16.74
N LYS A 209 4.95 3.63 -16.85
CA LYS A 209 5.05 5.04 -17.21
C LYS A 209 4.49 5.30 -18.61
N PHE A 210 4.85 4.49 -19.59
CA PHE A 210 4.35 4.64 -20.96
C PHE A 210 2.83 4.51 -21.02
N ILE A 211 2.27 3.47 -20.41
CA ILE A 211 0.81 3.26 -20.33
C ILE A 211 0.10 4.40 -19.60
N THR A 212 0.75 5.00 -18.60
CA THR A 212 0.17 6.08 -17.80
C THR A 212 -0.06 7.34 -18.64
N PHE A 213 0.83 7.64 -19.59
CA PHE A 213 0.73 8.84 -20.42
C PHE A 213 0.05 8.62 -21.76
N ASP A 214 0.21 7.44 -22.38
CA ASP A 214 -0.41 7.14 -23.65
C ASP A 214 -0.74 5.64 -23.77
N ARG A 215 -2.01 5.33 -23.47
CA ARG A 215 -2.53 3.94 -23.55
C ARG A 215 -2.65 3.43 -24.99
N GLU A 216 -2.97 4.31 -25.94
CA GLU A 216 -3.16 3.92 -27.33
C GLU A 216 -1.82 3.64 -27.99
N ALA A 217 -0.83 4.51 -27.81
CA ALA A 217 0.52 4.27 -28.30
C ALA A 217 1.14 3.01 -27.66
N ALA A 218 0.86 2.73 -26.37
CA ALA A 218 1.32 1.50 -25.72
C ALA A 218 0.70 0.24 -26.37
N ARG A 219 -0.58 0.28 -26.75
CA ARG A 219 -1.24 -0.81 -27.49
C ARG A 219 -0.61 -1.02 -28.89
N LEU A 220 -0.35 0.08 -29.60
CA LEU A 220 0.32 0.04 -30.91
C LEU A 220 1.75 -0.51 -30.81
N ALA A 221 2.45 -0.23 -29.71
CA ALA A 221 3.77 -0.78 -29.40
C ALA A 221 3.71 -2.26 -28.92
N ARG A 222 2.54 -2.92 -29.01
CA ARG A 222 2.30 -4.31 -28.59
C ARG A 222 2.55 -4.59 -27.12
N ILE A 223 2.47 -3.57 -26.25
CA ILE A 223 2.52 -3.74 -24.81
C ILE A 223 1.14 -4.27 -24.35
N ASN A 224 1.14 -5.32 -23.54
CA ASN A 224 -0.09 -5.87 -22.99
C ASN A 224 -0.61 -4.96 -21.85
N VAL A 225 -1.36 -3.91 -22.21
CA VAL A 225 -1.89 -2.90 -21.30
C VAL A 225 -2.73 -3.55 -20.19
N TRP A 226 -3.54 -4.55 -20.52
CA TRP A 226 -4.39 -5.24 -19.55
C TRP A 226 -3.57 -5.89 -18.43
N TRP A 227 -2.46 -6.54 -18.75
CA TRP A 227 -1.59 -7.19 -17.79
C TRP A 227 -0.92 -6.19 -16.82
N TYR A 228 -0.41 -5.08 -17.35
CA TYR A 228 0.22 -4.03 -16.52
C TYR A 228 -0.79 -3.26 -15.66
N ASP A 229 -2.01 -3.07 -16.16
CA ASP A 229 -3.10 -2.50 -15.37
C ASP A 229 -3.48 -3.44 -14.22
N THR A 230 -3.66 -4.75 -14.50
CA THR A 230 -3.92 -5.77 -13.49
C THR A 230 -2.81 -5.80 -12.45
N LEU A 231 -1.55 -5.81 -12.89
CA LEU A 231 -0.40 -5.78 -12.00
C LEU A 231 -0.46 -4.57 -11.05
N LEU A 232 -0.69 -3.38 -11.58
CA LEU A 232 -0.74 -2.15 -10.77
C LEU A 232 -1.88 -2.21 -9.74
N ILE A 233 -3.09 -2.64 -10.14
CA ILE A 233 -4.24 -2.69 -9.24
C ILE A 233 -4.05 -3.78 -8.16
N VAL A 234 -3.49 -4.94 -8.51
CA VAL A 234 -3.16 -6.00 -7.55
C VAL A 234 -2.07 -5.53 -6.57
N LEU A 235 -1.02 -4.84 -7.06
CA LEU A 235 0.00 -4.26 -6.19
C LEU A 235 -0.62 -3.22 -5.24
N THR A 236 -1.57 -2.43 -5.72
CA THR A 236 -2.32 -1.49 -4.86
C THR A 236 -3.09 -2.23 -3.77
N ALA A 237 -3.80 -3.32 -4.12
CA ALA A 237 -4.51 -4.14 -3.14
C ALA A 237 -3.58 -4.72 -2.08
N LEU A 238 -2.40 -5.23 -2.48
CA LEU A 238 -1.37 -5.72 -1.57
C LEU A 238 -0.90 -4.63 -0.60
N VAL A 239 -0.56 -3.45 -1.11
CA VAL A 239 -0.12 -2.30 -0.29
C VAL A 239 -1.22 -1.88 0.67
N VAL A 240 -2.46 -1.80 0.20
CA VAL A 240 -3.62 -1.39 1.01
C VAL A 240 -3.87 -2.37 2.15
N VAL A 241 -3.93 -3.68 1.86
CA VAL A 241 -4.21 -4.72 2.88
C VAL A 241 -3.13 -4.76 3.95
N ALA A 242 -1.86 -4.70 3.54
CA ALA A 242 -0.75 -4.74 4.50
C ALA A 242 -0.67 -3.45 5.33
N ALA A 243 -0.93 -2.30 4.73
CA ALA A 243 -0.89 -1.02 5.43
C ALA A 243 -2.14 -0.79 6.32
N MET A 244 -3.28 -1.39 5.97
CA MET A 244 -4.55 -1.24 6.69
C MET A 244 -4.44 -1.68 8.15
N GLN A 245 -3.71 -2.75 8.44
CA GLN A 245 -3.54 -3.25 9.80
C GLN A 245 -2.76 -2.27 10.69
N ILE A 246 -1.88 -1.48 10.10
CA ILE A 246 -0.94 -0.59 10.81
C ILE A 246 -1.50 0.83 10.88
N LEU A 247 -1.91 1.37 9.75
CA LEU A 247 -2.40 2.74 9.65
C LEU A 247 -3.93 2.86 9.68
N GLY A 248 -4.64 1.75 9.50
CA GLY A 248 -6.09 1.74 9.29
C GLY A 248 -6.50 1.94 7.84
N ALA A 249 -7.65 1.40 7.47
CA ALA A 249 -8.17 1.45 6.10
C ALA A 249 -8.33 2.89 5.57
N ILE A 250 -8.80 3.80 6.43
CA ILE A 250 -9.07 5.20 6.08
C ILE A 250 -7.78 5.95 5.73
N LEU A 251 -6.68 5.68 6.45
CA LEU A 251 -5.43 6.40 6.26
C LEU A 251 -4.62 5.96 5.06
N VAL A 252 -4.68 4.68 4.74
CA VAL A 252 -3.89 4.12 3.63
C VAL A 252 -4.27 4.79 2.32
N ALA A 253 -5.57 5.02 2.09
CA ALA A 253 -6.06 5.72 0.92
C ALA A 253 -5.49 7.16 0.82
N GLY A 254 -5.46 7.88 1.95
CA GLY A 254 -4.85 9.21 2.02
C GLY A 254 -3.36 9.21 1.68
N MET A 255 -2.59 8.23 2.17
CA MET A 255 -1.16 8.13 1.89
C MET A 255 -0.83 7.76 0.43
N LEU A 256 -1.74 7.09 -0.26
CA LEU A 256 -1.62 6.83 -1.70
C LEU A 256 -1.79 8.10 -2.56
N VAL A 257 -2.58 9.07 -2.09
CA VAL A 257 -3.02 10.21 -2.92
C VAL A 257 -2.39 11.52 -2.50
N ILE A 258 -2.44 11.88 -1.21
CA ILE A 258 -2.10 13.24 -0.75
C ILE A 258 -0.63 13.61 -0.99
N PRO A 259 0.37 12.76 -0.65
CA PRO A 259 1.77 13.07 -0.92
C PRO A 259 2.07 13.19 -2.42
N VAL A 260 1.39 12.41 -3.25
CA VAL A 260 1.52 12.47 -4.71
C VAL A 260 0.93 13.76 -5.25
N ALA A 261 -0.28 14.12 -4.81
CA ALA A 261 -0.93 15.35 -5.20
C ALA A 261 -0.08 16.58 -4.81
N ALA A 262 0.55 16.57 -3.64
CA ALA A 262 1.49 17.59 -3.20
C ALA A 262 2.74 17.67 -4.11
N ALA A 263 3.32 16.52 -4.44
CA ALA A 263 4.50 16.44 -5.29
C ALA A 263 4.25 16.97 -6.71
N MET A 264 3.08 16.68 -7.27
CA MET A 264 2.67 17.17 -8.60
C MET A 264 2.52 18.69 -8.67
N GLN A 265 2.40 19.40 -7.55
CA GLN A 265 2.34 20.87 -7.53
C GLN A 265 3.72 21.50 -7.68
N VAL A 266 4.78 20.82 -7.25
CA VAL A 266 6.13 21.39 -7.16
C VAL A 266 7.14 20.73 -8.11
N THR A 267 6.71 19.72 -8.89
CA THR A 267 7.59 19.03 -9.83
C THR A 267 7.04 19.06 -11.24
N SER A 268 7.94 19.16 -12.23
CA SER A 268 7.61 19.19 -13.66
C SER A 268 7.79 17.84 -14.36
N SER A 269 8.34 16.84 -13.68
CA SER A 269 8.63 15.53 -14.29
C SER A 269 8.02 14.39 -13.47
N PHE A 270 7.58 13.32 -14.15
CA PHE A 270 6.99 12.15 -13.49
C PHE A 270 7.94 11.50 -12.47
N ASN A 271 9.22 11.33 -12.82
CA ASN A 271 10.19 10.74 -11.90
C ASN A 271 10.46 11.66 -10.70
N GLY A 272 10.51 12.97 -10.94
CA GLY A 272 10.60 13.97 -9.87
C GLY A 272 9.37 13.92 -8.95
N SER A 273 8.18 13.73 -9.53
CA SER A 273 6.95 13.58 -8.75
C SER A 273 6.98 12.32 -7.87
N ILE A 274 7.48 11.18 -8.37
CA ILE A 274 7.66 9.97 -7.53
C ILE A 274 8.61 10.24 -6.37
N MET A 275 9.78 10.84 -6.63
CA MET A 275 10.76 11.13 -5.57
C MET A 275 10.22 12.11 -4.53
N ALA A 276 9.59 13.19 -4.99
CA ALA A 276 9.00 14.18 -4.10
C ALA A 276 7.82 13.59 -3.30
N SER A 277 6.99 12.72 -3.91
CA SER A 277 5.88 12.08 -3.21
C SER A 277 6.36 11.13 -2.10
N VAL A 278 7.45 10.40 -2.34
CA VAL A 278 8.09 9.58 -1.31
C VAL A 278 8.64 10.46 -0.17
N LEU A 279 9.34 11.54 -0.49
CA LEU A 279 9.84 12.47 0.53
C LEU A 279 8.71 13.07 1.36
N PHE A 280 7.63 13.53 0.72
CA PHE A 280 6.47 14.06 1.43
C PHE A 280 5.75 13.00 2.25
N GLY A 281 5.66 11.77 1.76
CA GLY A 281 5.16 10.62 2.51
C GLY A 281 5.99 10.35 3.75
N GLN A 282 7.32 10.32 3.63
CA GLN A 282 8.24 10.15 4.76
C GLN A 282 8.11 11.27 5.80
N VAL A 283 8.10 12.52 5.35
CA VAL A 283 7.93 13.68 6.26
C VAL A 283 6.58 13.58 6.98
N SER A 284 5.51 13.22 6.28
CA SER A 284 4.18 13.07 6.88
C SER A 284 4.16 12.01 7.98
N VAL A 285 4.80 10.87 7.73
CA VAL A 285 4.89 9.78 8.72
C VAL A 285 5.73 10.21 9.92
N ILE A 286 6.95 10.70 9.70
CA ILE A 286 7.88 11.05 10.78
C ILE A 286 7.29 12.16 11.66
N VAL A 287 6.86 13.26 11.05
CA VAL A 287 6.29 14.40 11.76
C VAL A 287 4.96 14.03 12.40
N GLY A 288 4.13 13.22 11.71
CA GLY A 288 2.85 12.73 12.20
C GLY A 288 2.97 11.87 13.44
N ILE A 289 3.90 10.90 13.47
CA ILE A 289 4.17 10.05 14.65
C ILE A 289 4.66 10.89 15.83
N VAL A 290 5.62 11.77 15.60
CA VAL A 290 6.17 12.64 16.65
C VAL A 290 5.10 13.58 17.20
N SER A 291 4.34 14.25 16.34
CA SER A 291 3.28 15.17 16.74
C SER A 291 2.14 14.48 17.45
N SER A 292 1.76 13.27 17.03
CA SER A 292 0.75 12.42 17.66
C SER A 292 1.11 12.13 19.11
N TYR A 293 2.35 11.74 19.34
CA TYR A 293 2.83 11.46 20.70
C TYR A 293 2.72 12.66 21.63
N TYR A 294 3.21 13.83 21.22
CA TYR A 294 3.15 15.04 22.06
C TYR A 294 1.74 15.59 22.23
N ALA A 295 0.87 15.42 21.25
CA ALA A 295 -0.51 15.91 21.30
C ALA A 295 -1.47 14.93 21.99
N GLY A 296 -1.09 13.66 22.20
CA GLY A 296 -1.98 12.62 22.73
C GLY A 296 -3.14 12.27 21.80
N ILE A 297 -2.94 12.43 20.46
CA ILE A 297 -3.95 12.19 19.43
C ILE A 297 -3.58 10.91 18.67
N ALA A 298 -4.57 10.19 18.13
CA ALA A 298 -4.34 8.99 17.33
C ALA A 298 -3.36 9.26 16.16
N THR A 299 -2.37 8.39 15.99
CA THR A 299 -1.23 8.61 15.09
C THR A 299 -1.67 8.71 13.64
N GLY A 300 -2.61 7.89 13.25
CA GLY A 300 -3.12 7.86 11.91
C GLY A 300 -3.67 9.19 11.41
N PRO A 301 -4.70 9.76 12.03
CA PRO A 301 -5.23 11.07 11.67
C PRO A 301 -4.16 12.16 11.66
N MET A 302 -3.18 12.12 12.60
CA MET A 302 -2.11 13.10 12.64
C MET A 302 -1.21 13.04 11.41
N ILE A 303 -0.86 11.84 10.94
CA ILE A 303 -0.09 11.65 9.69
C ILE A 303 -0.82 12.30 8.49
N ILE A 304 -2.13 12.09 8.39
CA ILE A 304 -2.93 12.68 7.30
C ILE A 304 -3.01 14.20 7.42
N LEU A 305 -3.20 14.75 8.61
CA LEU A 305 -3.20 16.21 8.83
C LEU A 305 -1.88 16.84 8.41
N VAL A 306 -0.75 16.20 8.71
CA VAL A 306 0.57 16.65 8.26
C VAL A 306 0.67 16.54 6.72
N ALA A 307 0.22 15.46 6.12
CA ALA A 307 0.22 15.29 4.66
C ALA A 307 -0.64 16.37 3.97
N ILE A 308 -1.82 16.67 4.49
CA ILE A 308 -2.69 17.76 4.01
C ILE A 308 -1.98 19.11 4.16
N SER A 309 -1.32 19.36 5.28
CA SER A 309 -0.56 20.61 5.51
C SER A 309 0.55 20.78 4.48
N ILE A 310 1.29 19.69 4.17
CA ILE A 310 2.31 19.69 3.09
C ILE A 310 1.67 19.98 1.73
N TYR A 311 0.50 19.39 1.44
CA TYR A 311 -0.23 19.66 0.20
C TYR A 311 -0.64 21.13 0.08
N LEU A 312 -1.20 21.71 1.14
CA LEU A 312 -1.57 23.13 1.14
C LEU A 312 -0.35 24.05 0.97
N MET A 313 0.77 23.73 1.63
CA MET A 313 2.03 24.44 1.44
C MET A 313 2.53 24.33 -0.01
N SER A 314 2.44 23.16 -0.62
CA SER A 314 2.86 22.94 -2.01
C SER A 314 2.02 23.76 -3.00
N LEU A 315 0.72 23.97 -2.74
CA LEU A 315 -0.14 24.84 -3.53
C LEU A 315 0.28 26.31 -3.46
N ILE A 316 0.71 26.77 -2.27
CA ILE A 316 1.22 28.13 -2.11
C ILE A 316 2.55 28.29 -2.84
N LEU A 317 3.47 27.35 -2.69
CA LEU A 317 4.78 27.36 -3.34
C LEU A 317 4.67 27.34 -4.88
N ARG A 318 3.73 26.61 -5.44
CA ARG A 318 3.46 26.58 -6.89
C ARG A 318 3.26 27.97 -7.48
N LYS A 319 2.73 28.92 -6.70
CA LYS A 319 2.51 30.31 -7.17
C LYS A 319 3.83 31.07 -7.37
N TYR A 320 4.92 30.61 -6.76
CA TYR A 320 6.24 31.26 -6.78
C TYR A 320 7.27 30.48 -7.64
N LEU A 321 6.97 29.25 -8.06
CA LEU A 321 7.73 28.42 -8.99
C LEU A 321 7.16 28.56 -10.42
#